data_76535fc8f4dbddf451b4b4e2ea7c977b
#
_entry.id   76535fc8f4dbddf451b4b4e2ea7c977b
#
_cell.length_a   1.000
_cell.length_b   1.000
_cell.length_c   1.000
_cell.angle_alpha   90.00
_cell.angle_beta   90.00
_cell.angle_gamma   90.00
#
_symmetry.space_group_name_H-M   'P 1'
#
loop_
_entity.id
_entity.type
_entity.pdbx_description
1 polymer ?
#
loop_
_entity_poly.entity_id
_entity_poly.type
_entity_poly.pdbx_seq_one_letter_code
_entity_poly.pdbx_strand_id
1 'polypeptide(L)'
;MQQNAYSAEFSRAGGMLNATTKSGTNDLHGVLFDFLRNDKLDARSFFSPRREILKRNQFGATVGGPVIRNRFFFMASYEGMRERQGLVFNNIVPTAAMKRGDFSGPGLPIIYDPLTTRPNPSGTGTIRTPFPNNIIPESRLSAQARFFNQFIADPNTSSGTAAFAPSRSLDQDQLTVRGDWNLTNNHKFFARWSWHDNRQQDPNAYPAVGRAPLKTHAHNLGASFTSTLRPNLIHEVRYNVLTGIITLEGFMQGRDLNTEAGIKGFTETRRPGTDGSFPDFLWSGYSAMRSSSFDQRPKTQDRLVHEFSDNLTWIRGRHIAKFGGKVRYYRPYFTDSKQYVGDWSFTGINTENPASPTGTGNSFADWALGLPATVLRAFPGNTFGGSGTYWQFFGHDDFNPTFAVEPRISPKRKIFRC
;
A
#
# COMPACT_ATOMS: atom_id res chain seq x y z
N MET A 1 -17.13 -17.05 3.82
CA MET A 1 -17.53 -15.67 4.14
C MET A 1 -19.00 -15.70 4.55
N GLN A 2 -19.35 -15.25 5.74
CA GLN A 2 -20.74 -15.15 6.20
C GLN A 2 -21.16 -13.68 6.11
N GLN A 3 -22.28 -13.39 5.47
CA GLN A 3 -22.89 -12.07 5.41
C GLN A 3 -24.24 -12.11 6.15
N ASN A 4 -24.44 -11.16 7.06
CA ASN A 4 -25.73 -10.88 7.75
C ASN A 4 -26.28 -11.90 8.76
N ALA A 5 -25.63 -13.03 9.03
CA ALA A 5 -26.07 -14.00 10.04
C ALA A 5 -24.87 -14.64 10.77
N TYR A 6 -24.15 -13.84 11.53
CA TYR A 6 -23.03 -14.32 12.33
C TYR A 6 -23.31 -14.10 13.83
N SER A 7 -22.70 -14.95 14.65
CA SER A 7 -22.86 -14.90 16.11
C SER A 7 -22.56 -13.50 16.69
N ALA A 8 -23.29 -13.11 17.69
CA ALA A 8 -23.10 -11.85 18.43
C ALA A 8 -21.67 -11.66 18.98
N GLU A 9 -20.88 -12.74 19.09
CA GLU A 9 -19.45 -12.73 19.38
C GLU A 9 -18.64 -11.80 18.45
N PHE A 10 -19.09 -11.60 17.22
CA PHE A 10 -18.36 -10.84 16.18
C PHE A 10 -18.84 -9.41 15.94
N SER A 11 -19.89 -8.98 16.57
CA SER A 11 -20.45 -7.62 16.83
C SER A 11 -20.26 -6.48 15.81
N ARG A 12 -19.92 -6.68 14.55
CA ARG A 12 -19.81 -5.61 13.56
C ARG A 12 -20.69 -5.89 12.34
N ALA A 13 -21.41 -4.86 11.89
CA ALA A 13 -22.08 -4.89 10.60
C ALA A 13 -21.04 -5.05 9.48
N GLY A 14 -21.28 -5.95 8.53
CA GLY A 14 -20.41 -6.26 7.41
C GLY A 14 -20.20 -7.75 7.21
N GLY A 15 -19.15 -8.12 6.51
CA GLY A 15 -18.77 -9.51 6.30
C GLY A 15 -17.77 -9.99 7.36
N MET A 16 -17.80 -11.28 7.66
CA MET A 16 -16.83 -11.96 8.52
C MET A 16 -16.06 -13.00 7.71
N LEU A 17 -14.74 -12.98 7.84
CA LEU A 17 -13.85 -14.02 7.34
C LEU A 17 -13.26 -14.77 8.54
N ASN A 18 -13.58 -16.04 8.66
CA ASN A 18 -12.98 -16.94 9.65
C ASN A 18 -11.96 -17.84 8.95
N ALA A 19 -10.72 -17.83 9.42
CA ALA A 19 -9.65 -18.68 8.93
C ALA A 19 -9.01 -19.43 10.09
N THR A 20 -8.86 -20.75 9.93
CA THR A 20 -8.21 -21.61 10.93
C THR A 20 -6.92 -22.17 10.34
N THR A 21 -5.85 -22.16 11.11
CA THR A 21 -4.60 -22.84 10.77
C THR A 21 -4.73 -24.35 11.01
N LYS A 22 -4.14 -25.16 10.13
CA LYS A 22 -4.02 -26.60 10.35
C LYS A 22 -3.27 -26.87 11.67
N SER A 23 -3.57 -27.98 12.30
CA SER A 23 -2.82 -28.54 13.44
C SER A 23 -2.06 -29.79 13.01
N GLY A 24 -1.09 -30.22 13.81
CA GLY A 24 -0.48 -31.54 13.68
C GLY A 24 -1.47 -32.66 14.03
N THR A 25 -1.13 -33.89 13.64
CA THR A 25 -1.87 -35.12 13.92
C THR A 25 -0.93 -36.16 14.53
N ASN A 26 -1.42 -37.39 14.76
CA ASN A 26 -0.57 -38.49 15.25
C ASN A 26 0.43 -39.03 14.21
N ASP A 27 0.25 -38.68 12.95
CA ASP A 27 1.13 -39.06 11.86
C ASP A 27 1.95 -37.87 11.43
N LEU A 28 3.24 -38.09 11.20
CA LEU A 28 4.12 -37.06 10.58
C LEU A 28 3.79 -36.93 9.10
N HIS A 29 3.47 -35.74 8.67
CA HIS A 29 3.21 -35.43 7.28
C HIS A 29 3.70 -34.04 6.93
N GLY A 30 3.96 -33.82 5.65
CA GLY A 30 4.42 -32.55 5.15
C GLY A 30 4.18 -32.41 3.67
N VAL A 31 4.37 -31.19 3.18
CA VAL A 31 4.28 -30.83 1.77
C VAL A 31 5.43 -29.87 1.48
N LEU A 32 6.09 -30.12 0.35
CA LEU A 32 7.01 -29.18 -0.28
C LEU A 32 6.38 -28.72 -1.58
N PHE A 33 6.49 -27.45 -1.90
CA PHE A 33 5.99 -26.92 -3.15
C PHE A 33 6.90 -25.84 -3.70
N ASP A 34 6.88 -25.72 -5.02
CA ASP A 34 7.50 -24.64 -5.77
C ASP A 34 6.62 -24.34 -7.00
N PHE A 35 6.20 -23.09 -7.12
CA PHE A 35 5.43 -22.57 -8.24
C PHE A 35 6.26 -21.54 -8.99
N LEU A 36 6.72 -21.91 -10.16
CA LEU A 36 7.49 -21.07 -11.05
C LEU A 36 6.58 -20.46 -12.12
N ARG A 37 6.62 -19.15 -12.26
CA ARG A 37 6.06 -18.44 -13.40
C ARG A 37 7.15 -17.59 -14.05
N ASN A 38 7.35 -17.75 -15.35
CA ASN A 38 8.38 -17.04 -16.09
C ASN A 38 7.81 -16.56 -17.42
N ASP A 39 8.05 -15.28 -17.74
CA ASP A 39 7.63 -14.67 -19.00
C ASP A 39 8.09 -15.43 -20.24
N LYS A 40 9.19 -16.17 -20.16
CA LYS A 40 9.66 -17.03 -21.27
C LYS A 40 8.71 -18.18 -21.60
N LEU A 41 7.87 -18.58 -20.62
CA LEU A 41 6.87 -19.63 -20.75
C LEU A 41 5.47 -19.08 -21.00
N ASP A 42 5.27 -17.78 -20.83
CA ASP A 42 3.98 -17.10 -21.02
C ASP A 42 3.83 -16.59 -22.46
N ALA A 43 2.61 -16.56 -22.95
CA ALA A 43 2.27 -15.85 -24.18
C ALA A 43 2.31 -14.32 -23.94
N ARG A 44 2.59 -13.58 -24.99
CA ARG A 44 2.44 -12.11 -24.97
C ARG A 44 0.97 -11.72 -24.76
N SER A 45 0.70 -10.72 -23.92
CA SER A 45 -0.64 -10.14 -23.84
C SER A 45 -1.08 -9.59 -25.21
N PHE A 46 -2.34 -9.78 -25.57
CA PHE A 46 -2.89 -9.33 -26.86
C PHE A 46 -2.70 -7.82 -27.08
N PHE A 47 -2.85 -7.02 -26.03
CA PHE A 47 -2.74 -5.57 -26.09
C PHE A 47 -1.33 -5.03 -25.87
N SER A 48 -0.35 -5.87 -25.55
CA SER A 48 1.03 -5.42 -25.31
C SER A 48 1.87 -5.51 -26.60
N PRO A 49 2.66 -4.49 -26.96
CA PRO A 49 3.54 -4.52 -28.13
C PRO A 49 4.68 -5.53 -27.96
N ARG A 50 5.03 -5.90 -26.74
CA ARG A 50 6.08 -6.86 -26.43
C ARG A 50 5.72 -7.72 -25.22
N ARG A 51 6.40 -8.83 -25.02
CA ARG A 51 6.25 -9.65 -23.82
C ARG A 51 6.73 -8.88 -22.59
N GLU A 52 5.87 -8.83 -21.57
CA GLU A 52 6.18 -8.20 -20.29
C GLU A 52 7.08 -9.14 -19.47
N ILE A 53 8.07 -8.57 -18.78
CA ILE A 53 8.93 -9.34 -17.88
C ILE A 53 8.11 -9.78 -16.69
N LEU A 54 8.04 -11.09 -16.44
CA LEU A 54 7.46 -11.64 -15.21
C LEU A 54 8.28 -12.87 -14.80
N LYS A 55 8.92 -12.76 -13.65
CA LYS A 55 9.60 -13.88 -13.00
C LYS A 55 9.04 -13.96 -11.59
N ARG A 56 8.25 -14.99 -11.30
CA ARG A 56 7.72 -15.26 -9.97
C ARG A 56 8.10 -16.67 -9.57
N ASN A 57 8.68 -16.78 -8.39
CA ASN A 57 8.95 -18.04 -7.74
C ASN A 57 8.31 -18.00 -6.35
N GLN A 58 7.39 -18.94 -6.07
CA GLN A 58 6.71 -19.12 -4.80
C GLN A 58 6.99 -20.52 -4.32
N PHE A 59 7.71 -20.64 -3.23
CA PHE A 59 8.18 -21.90 -2.70
C PHE A 59 7.88 -22.01 -1.20
N GLY A 60 7.76 -23.22 -0.72
CA GLY A 60 7.49 -23.40 0.69
C GLY A 60 7.46 -24.83 1.14
N ALA A 61 7.35 -24.97 2.46
CA ALA A 61 7.25 -26.24 3.13
C ALA A 61 6.25 -26.15 4.29
N THR A 62 5.49 -27.20 4.47
CA THR A 62 4.67 -27.39 5.67
C THR A 62 4.98 -28.77 6.25
N VAL A 63 5.17 -28.85 7.56
CA VAL A 63 5.36 -30.09 8.29
C VAL A 63 4.50 -30.07 9.54
N GLY A 64 3.90 -31.19 9.87
CA GLY A 64 3.11 -31.36 11.10
C GLY A 64 3.11 -32.79 11.56
N GLY A 65 3.02 -32.97 12.87
CA GLY A 65 3.04 -34.28 13.48
C GLY A 65 2.95 -34.25 14.99
N PRO A 66 3.13 -35.40 15.67
CA PRO A 66 3.14 -35.48 17.11
C PRO A 66 4.52 -35.17 17.68
N VAL A 67 4.58 -34.34 18.70
CA VAL A 67 5.72 -34.30 19.63
C VAL A 67 5.54 -35.41 20.69
N ILE A 68 4.29 -35.55 21.19
CA ILE A 68 3.86 -36.62 22.08
C ILE A 68 2.55 -37.14 21.50
N ARG A 69 2.51 -38.43 21.12
CA ARG A 69 1.31 -39.03 20.52
C ARG A 69 0.08 -38.85 21.43
N ASN A 70 -1.05 -38.49 20.79
CA ASN A 70 -2.33 -38.19 21.39
C ASN A 70 -2.36 -36.97 22.33
N ARG A 71 -1.22 -36.31 22.58
CA ARG A 71 -1.12 -35.24 23.57
C ARG A 71 -0.61 -33.92 23.04
N PHE A 72 0.54 -33.93 22.36
CA PHE A 72 1.14 -32.69 21.89
C PHE A 72 1.52 -32.80 20.43
N PHE A 73 0.98 -31.86 19.63
CA PHE A 73 1.16 -31.79 18.17
C PHE A 73 1.81 -30.49 17.82
N PHE A 74 2.55 -30.50 16.74
CA PHE A 74 3.11 -29.30 16.15
C PHE A 74 2.73 -29.17 14.67
N MET A 75 2.76 -27.94 14.18
CA MET A 75 2.72 -27.61 12.76
C MET A 75 3.66 -26.42 12.52
N ALA A 76 4.49 -26.51 11.50
CA ALA A 76 5.31 -25.43 11.00
C ALA A 76 5.10 -25.27 9.49
N SER A 77 5.01 -24.04 9.03
CA SER A 77 4.85 -23.70 7.61
C SER A 77 5.71 -22.50 7.30
N TYR A 78 6.54 -22.63 6.27
CA TYR A 78 7.29 -21.54 5.70
C TYR A 78 6.90 -21.35 4.23
N GLU A 79 6.75 -20.09 3.81
CA GLU A 79 6.50 -19.72 2.42
C GLU A 79 7.35 -18.50 2.06
N GLY A 80 8.03 -18.61 0.91
CA GLY A 80 8.78 -17.53 0.31
C GLY A 80 8.22 -17.20 -1.08
N MET A 81 8.17 -15.90 -1.41
CA MET A 81 7.82 -15.43 -2.76
C MET A 81 8.88 -14.44 -3.23
N ARG A 82 9.32 -14.62 -4.46
CA ARG A 82 10.26 -13.74 -5.16
C ARG A 82 9.65 -13.37 -6.50
N GLU A 83 9.31 -12.09 -6.68
CA GLU A 83 8.72 -11.60 -7.91
C GLU A 83 9.53 -10.48 -8.52
N ARG A 84 9.72 -10.55 -9.82
CA ARG A 84 10.27 -9.47 -10.65
C ARG A 84 9.30 -9.27 -11.81
N GLN A 85 8.69 -8.08 -11.86
CA GLN A 85 7.66 -7.74 -12.86
C GLN A 85 8.05 -6.46 -13.59
N GLY A 86 8.14 -6.51 -14.91
CA GLY A 86 8.33 -5.34 -15.74
C GLY A 86 7.09 -4.44 -15.72
N LEU A 87 7.30 -3.14 -15.50
CA LEU A 87 6.25 -2.13 -15.60
C LEU A 87 6.60 -1.19 -16.74
N VAL A 88 5.64 -0.91 -17.61
CA VAL A 88 5.85 0.01 -18.73
C VAL A 88 5.36 1.40 -18.34
N PHE A 89 6.25 2.38 -18.47
CA PHE A 89 5.93 3.79 -18.33
C PHE A 89 6.11 4.48 -19.68
N ASN A 90 5.18 5.33 -20.02
CA ASN A 90 5.25 6.18 -21.20
C ASN A 90 4.98 7.63 -20.78
N ASN A 91 6.04 8.37 -20.56
CA ASN A 91 5.99 9.72 -19.98
C ASN A 91 5.95 10.80 -21.05
N ILE A 92 5.05 11.75 -20.90
CA ILE A 92 5.12 13.01 -21.64
C ILE A 92 6.19 13.86 -20.94
N VAL A 93 7.27 14.11 -21.64
CA VAL A 93 8.44 14.84 -21.10
C VAL A 93 8.77 16.06 -21.95
N PRO A 94 9.42 17.09 -21.37
CA PRO A 94 9.90 18.23 -22.14
C PRO A 94 11.02 17.80 -23.08
N THR A 95 11.15 18.49 -24.19
CA THR A 95 12.26 18.29 -25.13
C THR A 95 13.56 18.86 -24.58
N ALA A 96 14.70 18.44 -25.13
CA ALA A 96 16.00 19.01 -24.79
C ALA A 96 16.07 20.53 -25.13
N ALA A 97 15.35 21.00 -26.14
CA ALA A 97 15.24 22.43 -26.47
C ALA A 97 14.53 23.18 -25.32
N MET A 98 13.37 22.69 -24.86
CA MET A 98 12.62 23.30 -23.76
C MET A 98 13.44 23.38 -22.47
N LYS A 99 14.23 22.36 -22.17
CA LYS A 99 15.14 22.36 -21.00
C LYS A 99 16.19 23.49 -21.06
N ARG A 100 16.52 23.96 -22.26
CA ARG A 100 17.39 25.12 -22.51
C ARG A 100 16.65 26.43 -22.68
N GLY A 101 15.32 26.46 -22.50
CA GLY A 101 14.50 27.66 -22.61
C GLY A 101 13.93 27.91 -23.99
N ASP A 102 14.09 27.03 -24.95
CA ASP A 102 13.60 27.18 -26.30
C ASP A 102 12.22 26.52 -26.47
N PHE A 103 11.18 27.36 -26.64
CA PHE A 103 9.78 26.99 -26.85
C PHE A 103 9.30 27.32 -28.25
N SER A 104 10.22 27.55 -29.22
CA SER A 104 9.88 27.87 -30.61
C SER A 104 9.37 26.68 -31.42
N GLY A 105 9.39 25.47 -30.84
CA GLY A 105 8.97 24.24 -31.50
C GLY A 105 7.49 24.28 -31.96
N PRO A 106 7.14 23.51 -33.01
CA PRO A 106 5.80 23.50 -33.56
C PRO A 106 4.76 22.98 -32.53
N GLY A 107 3.59 23.67 -32.51
CA GLY A 107 2.48 23.29 -31.62
C GLY A 107 2.64 23.73 -30.16
N LEU A 108 3.74 24.41 -29.81
CA LEU A 108 3.91 24.99 -28.49
C LEU A 108 3.22 26.33 -28.37
N PRO A 109 2.61 26.65 -27.21
CA PRO A 109 1.97 27.96 -27.00
C PRO A 109 3.01 29.10 -26.95
N ILE A 110 2.57 30.33 -27.24
CA ILE A 110 3.39 31.51 -27.02
C ILE A 110 3.58 31.72 -25.52
N ILE A 111 4.83 31.93 -25.09
CA ILE A 111 5.18 32.23 -23.70
C ILE A 111 5.50 33.72 -23.53
N TYR A 112 5.06 34.29 -22.43
CA TYR A 112 5.15 35.70 -22.10
C TYR A 112 6.09 35.93 -20.90
N ASP A 113 6.80 37.07 -20.94
CA ASP A 113 7.71 37.45 -19.86
C ASP A 113 6.92 38.04 -18.67
N PRO A 114 6.90 37.38 -17.50
CA PRO A 114 6.19 37.87 -16.29
C PRO A 114 6.73 39.19 -15.78
N LEU A 115 8.00 39.56 -16.05
CA LEU A 115 8.58 40.82 -15.62
C LEU A 115 8.05 42.02 -16.44
N THR A 116 7.39 41.78 -17.57
CA THR A 116 6.81 42.82 -18.41
C THR A 116 5.34 43.08 -18.09
N THR A 117 4.83 42.51 -16.98
CA THR A 117 3.44 42.67 -16.56
C THR A 117 3.12 44.16 -16.35
N ARG A 118 2.11 44.67 -17.05
CA ARG A 118 1.64 46.08 -16.97
C ARG A 118 0.13 46.16 -17.14
N PRO A 119 -0.51 47.25 -16.69
CA PRO A 119 -1.93 47.44 -16.92
C PRO A 119 -2.29 47.32 -18.41
N ASN A 120 -3.44 46.77 -18.71
CA ASN A 120 -3.95 46.65 -20.08
C ASN A 120 -4.46 48.02 -20.58
N PRO A 121 -3.82 48.66 -21.56
CA PRO A 121 -4.25 49.98 -22.05
C PRO A 121 -5.58 49.96 -22.80
N SER A 122 -6.05 48.79 -23.21
CA SER A 122 -7.27 48.61 -24.02
C SER A 122 -8.42 47.96 -23.23
N GLY A 123 -8.29 47.79 -21.91
CA GLY A 123 -9.33 47.13 -21.09
C GLY A 123 -8.93 46.89 -19.66
N THR A 124 -9.64 45.99 -19.00
CA THR A 124 -9.36 45.60 -17.63
C THR A 124 -8.23 44.57 -17.55
N GLY A 125 -7.61 44.47 -16.35
CA GLY A 125 -6.57 43.47 -16.08
C GLY A 125 -5.17 43.89 -16.52
N THR A 126 -4.31 42.91 -16.77
CA THR A 126 -2.90 43.11 -17.12
C THR A 126 -2.54 42.40 -18.43
N ILE A 127 -1.49 42.89 -19.08
CA ILE A 127 -0.87 42.28 -20.27
C ILE A 127 0.61 42.05 -20.02
N ARG A 128 1.19 41.15 -20.81
CA ARG A 128 2.64 40.85 -20.83
C ARG A 128 3.16 40.92 -22.25
N THR A 129 4.47 41.07 -22.39
CA THR A 129 5.16 40.98 -23.67
C THR A 129 5.64 39.54 -23.90
N PRO A 130 5.43 38.98 -25.12
CA PRO A 130 5.95 37.65 -25.42
C PRO A 130 7.48 37.63 -25.40
N PHE A 131 8.07 36.49 -25.01
CA PHE A 131 9.50 36.32 -25.22
C PHE A 131 9.85 36.33 -26.72
N PRO A 132 10.91 37.04 -27.11
CA PRO A 132 11.34 37.05 -28.51
C PRO A 132 11.62 35.66 -29.06
N ASN A 133 11.08 35.34 -30.23
CA ASN A 133 11.17 34.02 -30.87
C ASN A 133 10.69 32.86 -29.99
N ASN A 134 9.89 33.12 -28.96
CA ASN A 134 9.43 32.16 -27.99
C ASN A 134 10.58 31.47 -27.18
N ILE A 135 11.68 32.22 -26.97
CA ILE A 135 12.89 31.72 -26.28
C ILE A 135 13.14 32.52 -25.01
N ILE A 136 13.30 31.81 -23.90
CA ILE A 136 13.74 32.39 -22.63
C ILE A 136 15.26 32.59 -22.67
N PRO A 137 15.78 33.81 -22.46
CA PRO A 137 17.21 34.04 -22.40
C PRO A 137 17.91 33.20 -21.33
N GLU A 138 19.09 32.71 -21.60
CA GLU A 138 19.83 31.83 -20.68
C GLU A 138 20.05 32.45 -19.29
N SER A 139 20.27 33.76 -19.24
CA SER A 139 20.42 34.52 -17.98
C SER A 139 19.18 34.53 -17.10
N ARG A 140 18.03 34.16 -17.65
CA ARG A 140 16.73 34.11 -16.96
C ARG A 140 16.38 32.70 -16.52
N LEU A 141 17.11 31.66 -16.94
CA LEU A 141 16.86 30.28 -16.55
C LEU A 141 17.24 30.06 -15.08
N SER A 142 16.31 29.51 -14.33
CA SER A 142 16.48 29.17 -12.91
C SER A 142 17.62 28.16 -12.71
N ALA A 143 18.51 28.42 -11.77
CA ALA A 143 19.56 27.49 -11.39
C ALA A 143 18.97 26.19 -10.83
N GLN A 144 17.84 26.27 -10.10
CA GLN A 144 17.11 25.14 -9.55
C GLN A 144 16.55 24.25 -10.66
N ALA A 145 15.91 24.85 -11.66
CA ALA A 145 15.40 24.10 -12.80
C ALA A 145 16.52 23.38 -13.56
N ARG A 146 17.65 24.06 -13.79
CA ARG A 146 18.84 23.45 -14.42
C ARG A 146 19.37 22.26 -13.63
N PHE A 147 19.44 22.39 -12.30
CA PHE A 147 19.87 21.30 -11.41
C PHE A 147 18.96 20.08 -11.55
N PHE A 148 17.65 20.25 -11.46
CA PHE A 148 16.71 19.14 -11.51
C PHE A 148 16.48 18.58 -12.92
N ASN A 149 16.80 19.33 -14.00
CA ASN A 149 16.70 18.84 -15.37
C ASN A 149 17.53 17.56 -15.64
N GLN A 150 18.59 17.31 -14.85
CA GLN A 150 19.38 16.06 -14.92
C GLN A 150 18.56 14.79 -14.60
N PHE A 151 17.47 14.93 -13.84
CA PHE A 151 16.59 13.82 -13.49
C PHE A 151 15.44 13.60 -14.47
N ILE A 152 15.21 14.56 -15.37
CA ILE A 152 14.17 14.51 -16.39
C ILE A 152 14.75 13.85 -17.63
N ALA A 153 14.20 12.70 -18.01
CA ALA A 153 14.61 12.00 -19.23
C ALA A 153 14.28 12.84 -20.49
N ASP A 154 15.06 12.66 -21.54
CA ASP A 154 14.73 13.16 -22.86
C ASP A 154 13.75 12.21 -23.58
N PRO A 155 12.93 12.70 -24.54
CA PRO A 155 12.11 11.85 -25.38
C PRO A 155 12.96 10.79 -26.08
N ASN A 156 12.48 9.54 -26.08
CA ASN A 156 13.16 8.41 -26.72
C ASN A 156 12.24 7.60 -27.66
N THR A 157 11.06 8.13 -27.95
CA THR A 157 10.11 7.56 -28.91
C THR A 157 9.83 8.53 -30.04
N SER A 158 9.33 8.02 -31.15
CA SER A 158 8.92 8.85 -32.29
C SER A 158 7.73 9.78 -32.00
N SER A 159 6.94 9.45 -30.97
CA SER A 159 5.82 10.29 -30.49
C SER A 159 6.26 11.41 -29.55
N GLY A 160 7.55 11.58 -29.29
CA GLY A 160 8.06 12.63 -28.39
C GLY A 160 7.87 12.31 -26.91
N THR A 161 7.64 11.05 -26.54
CA THR A 161 7.53 10.60 -25.15
C THR A 161 8.80 9.87 -24.70
N ALA A 162 8.97 9.70 -23.40
CA ALA A 162 10.04 8.88 -22.83
C ALA A 162 9.45 7.55 -22.30
N ALA A 163 9.80 6.46 -22.96
CA ALA A 163 9.32 5.12 -22.62
C ALA A 163 10.39 4.33 -21.86
N PHE A 164 10.00 3.73 -20.73
CA PHE A 164 10.84 2.91 -19.87
C PHE A 164 10.12 1.62 -19.48
N ALA A 165 10.88 0.58 -19.22
CA ALA A 165 10.34 -0.69 -18.75
C ALA A 165 11.18 -1.25 -17.57
N PRO A 166 11.29 -0.50 -16.46
CA PRO A 166 12.01 -0.99 -15.29
C PRO A 166 11.25 -2.13 -14.60
N SER A 167 11.96 -2.89 -13.76
CA SER A 167 11.36 -4.01 -13.03
C SER A 167 11.00 -3.60 -11.60
N ARG A 168 9.78 -3.94 -11.18
CA ARG A 168 9.37 -4.05 -9.78
C ARG A 168 9.98 -5.29 -9.16
N SER A 169 10.41 -5.21 -7.92
CA SER A 169 10.77 -6.37 -7.10
C SER A 169 9.85 -6.50 -5.90
N LEU A 170 9.47 -7.75 -5.60
CA LEU A 170 8.73 -8.11 -4.40
C LEU A 170 9.38 -9.38 -3.83
N ASP A 171 9.90 -9.26 -2.62
CA ASP A 171 10.45 -10.36 -1.84
C ASP A 171 9.63 -10.48 -0.56
N GLN A 172 9.04 -11.66 -0.34
CA GLN A 172 8.16 -11.92 0.77
C GLN A 172 8.55 -13.23 1.43
N ASP A 173 8.57 -13.25 2.75
CA ASP A 173 8.81 -14.42 3.58
C ASP A 173 7.77 -14.47 4.70
N GLN A 174 7.23 -15.65 4.96
CA GLN A 174 6.35 -15.87 6.09
C GLN A 174 6.61 -17.22 6.73
N LEU A 175 6.55 -17.24 8.07
CA LEU A 175 6.69 -18.42 8.88
C LEU A 175 5.52 -18.50 9.84
N THR A 176 4.91 -19.67 9.96
CA THR A 176 3.90 -19.94 10.99
C THR A 176 4.28 -21.21 11.72
N VAL A 177 4.29 -21.13 13.04
CA VAL A 177 4.50 -22.27 13.93
C VAL A 177 3.30 -22.34 14.87
N ARG A 178 2.78 -23.56 15.06
CA ARG A 178 1.65 -23.85 15.95
C ARG A 178 1.95 -25.08 16.78
N GLY A 179 1.58 -25.01 18.04
CA GLY A 179 1.55 -26.15 18.97
C GLY A 179 0.15 -26.33 19.53
N ASP A 180 -0.34 -27.58 19.55
CA ASP A 180 -1.63 -27.98 20.11
C ASP A 180 -1.41 -29.00 21.21
N TRP A 181 -1.86 -28.71 22.40
CA TRP A 181 -1.66 -29.55 23.57
C TRP A 181 -2.99 -29.99 24.17
N ASN A 182 -3.28 -31.29 24.14
CA ASN A 182 -4.33 -31.95 24.91
C ASN A 182 -3.80 -32.19 26.32
N LEU A 183 -3.98 -31.25 27.24
CA LEU A 183 -3.53 -31.31 28.61
C LEU A 183 -4.21 -32.48 29.34
N THR A 184 -5.53 -32.58 29.16
CA THR A 184 -6.39 -33.67 29.59
C THR A 184 -7.46 -33.92 28.53
N ASN A 185 -8.36 -34.85 28.73
CA ASN A 185 -9.51 -35.06 27.85
C ASN A 185 -10.44 -33.82 27.80
N ASN A 186 -10.45 -33.03 28.86
CA ASN A 186 -11.34 -31.86 29.01
C ASN A 186 -10.64 -30.53 28.81
N HIS A 187 -9.31 -30.48 28.78
CA HIS A 187 -8.54 -29.25 28.70
C HIS A 187 -7.58 -29.28 27.51
N LYS A 188 -7.73 -28.32 26.62
CA LYS A 188 -6.90 -28.15 25.43
C LYS A 188 -6.29 -26.77 25.42
N PHE A 189 -5.05 -26.71 25.01
CA PHE A 189 -4.33 -25.45 24.79
C PHE A 189 -3.72 -25.45 23.40
N PHE A 190 -3.76 -24.33 22.71
CA PHE A 190 -2.89 -24.12 21.56
C PHE A 190 -2.23 -22.75 21.62
N ALA A 191 -1.06 -22.67 20.99
CA ALA A 191 -0.41 -21.41 20.70
C ALA A 191 0.08 -21.41 19.24
N ARG A 192 0.00 -20.26 18.61
CA ARG A 192 0.48 -20.02 17.25
C ARG A 192 1.28 -18.74 17.21
N TRP A 193 2.44 -18.78 16.58
CA TRP A 193 3.20 -17.61 16.23
C TRP A 193 3.35 -17.55 14.70
N SER A 194 3.10 -16.38 14.12
CA SER A 194 3.33 -16.10 12.71
C SER A 194 4.22 -14.89 12.57
N TRP A 195 5.18 -14.99 11.69
CA TRP A 195 6.06 -13.92 11.26
C TRP A 195 5.87 -13.66 9.77
N HIS A 196 5.90 -12.40 9.38
CA HIS A 196 5.80 -11.95 8.01
C HIS A 196 6.79 -10.83 7.76
N ASP A 197 7.60 -10.98 6.71
CA ASP A 197 8.48 -9.96 6.18
C ASP A 197 8.20 -9.75 4.71
N ASN A 198 8.10 -8.48 4.31
CA ASN A 198 7.83 -8.10 2.93
C ASN A 198 8.68 -6.90 2.56
N ARG A 199 9.37 -7.00 1.43
CA ARG A 199 10.14 -5.93 0.84
C ARG A 199 9.73 -5.74 -0.61
N GLN A 200 9.10 -4.60 -0.90
CA GLN A 200 8.67 -4.23 -2.24
C GLN A 200 9.42 -3.01 -2.71
N GLN A 201 10.00 -3.09 -3.89
CA GLN A 201 10.64 -1.99 -4.58
C GLN A 201 9.92 -1.75 -5.91
N ASP A 202 9.04 -0.77 -5.94
CA ASP A 202 8.42 -0.33 -7.17
C ASP A 202 9.37 0.57 -7.96
N PRO A 203 9.39 0.49 -9.29
CA PRO A 203 10.13 1.44 -10.12
C PRO A 203 9.41 2.79 -10.18
N ASN A 204 10.16 3.84 -10.50
CA ASN A 204 9.63 5.15 -10.78
C ASN A 204 9.45 5.35 -12.29
N ALA A 205 8.47 6.16 -12.66
CA ALA A 205 8.28 6.63 -14.04
C ALA A 205 9.52 7.38 -14.56
N TYR A 206 10.23 8.07 -13.67
CA TYR A 206 11.54 8.66 -13.93
C TYR A 206 12.63 7.80 -13.26
N PRO A 207 13.37 6.97 -14.02
CA PRO A 207 14.33 6.02 -13.44
C PRO A 207 15.39 6.67 -12.55
N ALA A 208 15.83 7.89 -12.87
CA ALA A 208 16.83 8.62 -12.10
C ALA A 208 16.31 9.11 -10.73
N VAL A 209 15.01 9.20 -10.54
CA VAL A 209 14.40 9.61 -9.27
C VAL A 209 14.29 8.45 -8.29
N GLY A 210 14.07 7.24 -8.81
CA GLY A 210 13.82 6.04 -8.02
C GLY A 210 12.52 6.10 -7.24
N ARG A 211 12.29 5.10 -6.39
CA ARG A 211 11.14 5.03 -5.50
C ARG A 211 11.54 4.37 -4.18
N ALA A 212 10.99 4.88 -3.08
CA ALA A 212 11.25 4.34 -1.76
C ALA A 212 10.83 2.87 -1.64
N PRO A 213 11.68 1.98 -1.08
CA PRO A 213 11.27 0.62 -0.78
C PRO A 213 10.21 0.61 0.33
N LEU A 214 9.17 -0.18 0.12
CA LEU A 214 8.17 -0.51 1.13
C LEU A 214 8.64 -1.76 1.86
N LYS A 215 8.87 -1.63 3.16
CA LYS A 215 9.19 -2.75 4.04
C LYS A 215 8.05 -2.95 5.02
N THR A 216 7.59 -4.18 5.17
CA THR A 216 6.59 -4.57 6.16
C THR A 216 7.13 -5.71 6.99
N HIS A 217 7.15 -5.54 8.30
CA HIS A 217 7.56 -6.55 9.24
C HIS A 217 6.48 -6.73 10.29
N ALA A 218 5.98 -7.96 10.49
CA ALA A 218 4.88 -8.22 11.38
C ALA A 218 5.02 -9.54 12.13
N HIS A 219 4.55 -9.54 13.39
CA HIS A 219 4.38 -10.74 14.20
C HIS A 219 2.94 -10.84 14.67
N ASN A 220 2.42 -12.05 14.69
CA ASN A 220 1.14 -12.37 15.29
C ASN A 220 1.30 -13.58 16.21
N LEU A 221 1.04 -13.39 17.50
CA LEU A 221 0.98 -14.44 18.49
C LEU A 221 -0.49 -14.63 18.90
N GLY A 222 -0.99 -15.87 18.83
CA GLY A 222 -2.32 -16.23 19.28
C GLY A 222 -2.25 -17.45 20.19
N ALA A 223 -2.96 -17.43 21.30
CA ALA A 223 -3.11 -18.56 22.20
C ALA A 223 -4.58 -18.73 22.58
N SER A 224 -5.02 -19.98 22.79
CA SER A 224 -6.35 -20.31 23.28
C SER A 224 -6.28 -21.48 24.27
N PHE A 225 -7.05 -21.34 25.33
CA PHE A 225 -7.30 -22.41 26.29
C PHE A 225 -8.80 -22.73 26.26
N THR A 226 -9.13 -23.97 25.93
CA THR A 226 -10.51 -24.48 25.93
C THR A 226 -10.68 -25.54 27.02
N SER A 227 -11.71 -25.38 27.82
CA SER A 227 -12.03 -26.26 28.97
C SER A 227 -13.48 -26.74 28.89
N THR A 228 -13.68 -28.02 28.83
CA THR A 228 -15.00 -28.67 29.05
C THR A 228 -15.21 -28.83 30.55
N LEU A 229 -15.81 -27.81 31.19
CA LEU A 229 -16.05 -27.79 32.63
C LEU A 229 -17.07 -28.86 33.07
N ARG A 230 -18.07 -29.08 32.20
CA ARG A 230 -19.10 -30.12 32.28
C ARG A 230 -19.46 -30.58 30.88
N PRO A 231 -20.12 -31.73 30.66
CA PRO A 231 -20.53 -32.20 29.34
C PRO A 231 -21.33 -31.18 28.54
N ASN A 232 -21.99 -30.25 29.22
CA ASN A 232 -22.82 -29.20 28.63
C ASN A 232 -22.30 -27.78 28.90
N LEU A 233 -21.07 -27.62 29.37
CA LEU A 233 -20.49 -26.30 29.71
C LEU A 233 -19.05 -26.23 29.22
N ILE A 234 -18.82 -25.38 28.21
CA ILE A 234 -17.52 -25.16 27.57
C ILE A 234 -17.08 -23.72 27.84
N HIS A 235 -15.87 -23.58 28.33
CA HIS A 235 -15.22 -22.28 28.54
C HIS A 235 -14.01 -22.14 27.63
N GLU A 236 -13.85 -20.97 26.99
CA GLU A 236 -12.73 -20.68 26.11
C GLU A 236 -12.17 -19.30 26.38
N VAL A 237 -10.87 -19.24 26.65
CA VAL A 237 -10.10 -18.02 26.77
C VAL A 237 -9.15 -17.89 25.58
N ARG A 238 -9.08 -16.72 24.97
CA ARG A 238 -8.15 -16.43 23.87
C ARG A 238 -7.37 -15.16 24.16
N TYR A 239 -6.11 -15.17 23.76
CA TYR A 239 -5.26 -13.99 23.75
C TYR A 239 -4.52 -13.87 22.43
N ASN A 240 -4.54 -12.69 21.86
CA ASN A 240 -3.83 -12.38 20.62
C ASN A 240 -3.00 -11.11 20.77
N VAL A 241 -1.80 -11.13 20.19
CA VAL A 241 -0.95 -9.96 20.01
C VAL A 241 -0.59 -9.84 18.54
N LEU A 242 -0.81 -8.66 17.98
CA LEU A 242 -0.34 -8.29 16.64
C LEU A 242 0.59 -7.09 16.77
N THR A 243 1.82 -7.25 16.28
CA THR A 243 2.74 -6.13 16.04
C THR A 243 3.02 -6.03 14.56
N GLY A 244 3.16 -4.82 14.04
CA GLY A 244 3.50 -4.64 12.64
C GLY A 244 4.07 -3.26 12.38
N ILE A 245 5.20 -3.23 11.68
CA ILE A 245 5.87 -2.01 11.27
C ILE A 245 5.88 -1.96 9.75
N ILE A 246 5.40 -0.86 9.19
CA ILE A 246 5.52 -0.53 7.77
C ILE A 246 6.47 0.66 7.68
N THR A 247 7.56 0.51 6.94
CA THR A 247 8.54 1.55 6.73
C THR A 247 8.70 1.85 5.24
N LEU A 248 8.69 3.13 4.92
CA LEU A 248 9.02 3.64 3.60
C LEU A 248 10.19 4.61 3.77
N GLU A 249 11.33 4.22 3.22
CA GLU A 249 12.59 4.97 3.30
C GLU A 249 12.73 5.90 2.08
N GLY A 250 13.51 6.97 2.19
CA GLY A 250 13.87 7.81 1.06
C GLY A 250 14.79 7.07 0.07
N PHE A 251 14.55 7.18 -1.23
CA PHE A 251 15.40 6.53 -2.24
C PHE A 251 16.79 7.20 -2.36
N MET A 252 16.83 8.52 -2.13
CA MET A 252 18.05 9.33 -2.23
C MET A 252 18.75 9.50 -0.87
N GLN A 253 18.83 8.43 -0.06
CA GLN A 253 19.41 8.50 1.29
C GLN A 253 20.77 9.21 1.30
N GLY A 254 20.96 10.11 2.27
CA GLY A 254 22.18 10.89 2.46
C GLY A 254 22.30 12.13 1.59
N ARG A 255 21.36 12.42 0.68
CA ARG A 255 21.35 13.62 -0.17
C ARG A 255 20.26 14.60 0.23
N ASP A 256 20.59 15.88 0.24
CA ASP A 256 19.63 16.98 0.36
C ASP A 256 19.53 17.75 -0.97
N LEU A 257 18.66 17.26 -1.82
CA LEU A 257 18.50 17.82 -3.17
C LEU A 257 18.04 19.28 -3.18
N ASN A 258 17.28 19.71 -2.16
CA ASN A 258 16.87 21.11 -2.04
C ASN A 258 18.09 22.01 -1.76
N THR A 259 18.94 21.62 -0.82
CA THR A 259 20.17 22.35 -0.52
C THR A 259 21.14 22.32 -1.70
N GLU A 260 21.32 21.15 -2.33
CA GLU A 260 22.18 21.00 -3.52
C GLU A 260 21.71 21.88 -4.68
N ALA A 261 20.39 22.03 -4.85
CA ALA A 261 19.78 22.90 -5.86
C ALA A 261 19.77 24.39 -5.46
N GLY A 262 20.17 24.75 -4.24
CA GLY A 262 20.08 26.11 -3.73
C GLY A 262 18.67 26.57 -3.38
N ILE A 263 17.74 25.63 -3.12
CA ILE A 263 16.39 25.96 -2.62
C ILE A 263 16.49 26.22 -1.12
N LYS A 264 16.11 27.44 -0.70
CA LYS A 264 16.14 27.86 0.69
C LYS A 264 14.82 27.57 1.41
N GLY A 265 14.88 27.49 2.76
CA GLY A 265 13.71 27.38 3.60
C GLY A 265 13.19 25.94 3.80
N PHE A 266 13.96 24.92 3.43
CA PHE A 266 13.59 23.51 3.62
C PHE A 266 14.53 22.75 4.55
N THR A 267 15.71 23.32 4.84
CA THR A 267 16.76 22.70 5.68
C THR A 267 16.50 22.83 7.16
N GLU A 268 15.91 23.94 7.59
CA GLU A 268 15.70 24.26 9.01
C GLU A 268 14.67 23.33 9.69
N THR A 269 13.91 22.59 8.90
CA THR A 269 12.85 21.71 9.40
C THR A 269 13.18 20.24 9.27
N ARG A 270 14.45 19.92 8.98
CA ARG A 270 14.92 18.57 8.77
C ARG A 270 14.91 17.76 10.07
N ARG A 271 14.31 16.57 10.03
CA ARG A 271 14.54 15.55 11.06
C ARG A 271 15.76 14.72 10.71
N PRO A 272 16.60 14.35 11.70
CA PRO A 272 17.60 13.31 11.48
C PRO A 272 16.96 12.04 10.88
N GLY A 273 17.54 11.50 9.82
CA GLY A 273 17.02 10.32 9.14
C GLY A 273 15.91 10.57 8.10
N THR A 274 15.51 11.82 7.86
CA THR A 274 14.56 12.19 6.78
C THR A 274 15.28 12.54 5.48
N ASP A 275 16.58 12.39 5.45
CA ASP A 275 17.43 12.64 4.29
C ASP A 275 17.09 11.68 3.14
N GLY A 276 17.18 12.17 1.92
CA GLY A 276 17.05 11.32 0.73
C GLY A 276 15.68 11.25 0.12
N SER A 277 14.78 12.16 0.47
CA SER A 277 13.53 12.33 -0.28
C SER A 277 13.73 13.24 -1.48
N PHE A 278 13.01 12.95 -2.55
CA PHE A 278 12.99 13.75 -3.77
C PHE A 278 11.82 14.73 -3.72
N PRO A 279 12.03 16.05 -4.03
CA PRO A 279 10.91 17.00 -4.16
C PRO A 279 9.98 16.55 -5.29
N ASP A 280 8.68 16.76 -5.09
CA ASP A 280 7.69 16.44 -6.13
C ASP A 280 7.49 17.65 -7.06
N PHE A 281 7.57 17.40 -8.37
CA PHE A 281 7.35 18.40 -9.40
C PHE A 281 6.20 17.98 -10.31
N LEU A 282 5.22 18.87 -10.42
CA LEU A 282 4.01 18.68 -11.20
C LEU A 282 3.96 19.76 -12.29
N TRP A 283 3.88 19.33 -13.53
CA TRP A 283 3.72 20.21 -14.68
C TRP A 283 2.43 19.89 -15.43
N SER A 284 1.57 20.86 -15.62
CA SER A 284 0.36 20.68 -16.43
C SER A 284 0.75 20.27 -17.87
N GLY A 285 0.19 19.16 -18.35
CA GLY A 285 0.49 18.63 -19.68
C GLY A 285 1.71 17.72 -19.77
N TYR A 286 2.48 17.54 -18.68
CA TYR A 286 3.62 16.62 -18.63
C TYR A 286 3.46 15.61 -17.48
N SER A 287 4.17 14.49 -17.60
CA SER A 287 4.20 13.50 -16.53
C SER A 287 4.90 14.06 -15.29
N ALA A 288 4.26 13.98 -14.13
CA ALA A 288 4.81 14.47 -12.88
C ALA A 288 6.05 13.67 -12.45
N MET A 289 7.08 14.35 -11.97
CA MET A 289 8.28 13.74 -11.41
C MET A 289 8.16 13.68 -9.89
N ARG A 290 7.92 12.50 -9.36
CA ARG A 290 7.63 12.26 -7.94
C ARG A 290 8.39 11.08 -7.40
N SER A 291 8.77 11.13 -6.13
CA SER A 291 9.39 9.99 -5.45
C SER A 291 8.40 8.88 -5.11
N SER A 292 7.11 9.20 -4.99
CA SER A 292 6.05 8.23 -4.80
C SER A 292 4.71 8.76 -5.33
N SER A 293 3.75 7.83 -5.54
CA SER A 293 2.42 8.19 -6.04
C SER A 293 1.51 8.83 -4.98
N PHE A 294 1.85 8.73 -3.68
CA PHE A 294 0.95 9.13 -2.61
C PHE A 294 1.55 10.13 -1.64
N ASP A 295 2.83 9.96 -1.23
CA ASP A 295 3.43 10.77 -0.19
C ASP A 295 4.92 10.86 -0.37
N GLN A 296 5.50 11.99 -0.03
CA GLN A 296 6.94 12.12 0.18
C GLN A 296 7.35 11.32 1.42
N ARG A 297 8.56 10.81 1.43
CA ARG A 297 9.07 9.86 2.42
C ARG A 297 10.24 10.46 3.20
N PRO A 298 10.59 10.02 4.39
CA PRO A 298 10.28 8.73 5.02
C PRO A 298 8.93 8.71 5.76
N LYS A 299 8.43 7.48 5.94
CA LYS A 299 7.19 7.22 6.70
C LYS A 299 7.33 5.92 7.48
N THR A 300 6.89 5.92 8.72
CA THR A 300 6.81 4.71 9.54
C THR A 300 5.40 4.60 10.12
N GLN A 301 4.83 3.40 10.03
CA GLN A 301 3.57 3.06 10.69
C GLN A 301 3.83 1.87 11.59
N ASP A 302 3.67 2.07 12.90
CA ASP A 302 3.78 1.01 13.90
C ASP A 302 2.39 0.72 14.48
N ARG A 303 2.07 -0.54 14.64
CA ARG A 303 0.81 -1.01 15.22
C ARG A 303 1.08 -2.04 16.28
N LEU A 304 0.45 -1.84 17.42
CA LEU A 304 0.39 -2.83 18.49
C LEU A 304 -1.07 -3.06 18.83
N VAL A 305 -1.50 -4.33 18.77
CA VAL A 305 -2.84 -4.74 19.16
C VAL A 305 -2.73 -5.88 20.15
N HIS A 306 -3.36 -5.73 21.30
CA HIS A 306 -3.62 -6.81 22.24
C HIS A 306 -5.12 -7.08 22.24
N GLU A 307 -5.51 -8.32 22.16
CA GLU A 307 -6.90 -8.74 22.25
C GLU A 307 -7.02 -9.92 23.21
N PHE A 308 -7.84 -9.74 24.22
CA PHE A 308 -8.23 -10.80 25.16
C PHE A 308 -9.72 -11.06 24.97
N SER A 309 -10.14 -12.33 24.92
CA SER A 309 -11.54 -12.72 24.90
C SER A 309 -11.80 -13.92 25.78
N ASP A 310 -12.97 -13.92 26.41
CA ASP A 310 -13.46 -14.96 27.28
C ASP A 310 -14.89 -15.32 26.86
N ASN A 311 -15.14 -16.58 26.59
CA ASN A 311 -16.39 -17.10 26.07
C ASN A 311 -16.85 -18.31 26.86
N LEU A 312 -18.12 -18.33 27.30
CA LEU A 312 -18.78 -19.42 27.93
C LEU A 312 -19.93 -19.92 27.05
N THR A 313 -19.94 -21.21 26.73
CA THR A 313 -21.01 -21.86 25.98
C THR A 313 -21.72 -22.84 26.90
N TRP A 314 -23.05 -22.69 27.06
CA TRP A 314 -23.89 -23.54 27.88
C TRP A 314 -24.98 -24.17 27.02
N ILE A 315 -25.05 -25.49 27.03
CA ILE A 315 -26.01 -26.30 26.28
C ILE A 315 -27.05 -26.84 27.26
N ARG A 316 -28.32 -26.50 27.05
CA ARG A 316 -29.43 -27.02 27.91
C ARG A 316 -30.66 -27.31 27.03
N GLY A 317 -30.91 -28.59 26.85
CA GLY A 317 -32.03 -29.04 26.02
C GLY A 317 -31.90 -28.52 24.57
N ARG A 318 -32.77 -27.62 24.16
CA ARG A 318 -32.80 -27.04 22.82
C ARG A 318 -32.03 -25.71 22.71
N HIS A 319 -31.49 -25.23 23.82
CA HIS A 319 -30.77 -23.94 23.88
C HIS A 319 -29.27 -24.15 23.86
N ILE A 320 -28.59 -23.36 23.05
CA ILE A 320 -27.15 -23.20 23.05
C ILE A 320 -26.85 -21.73 23.36
N ALA A 321 -26.76 -21.44 24.66
CA ALA A 321 -26.47 -20.08 25.10
C ALA A 321 -24.97 -19.81 25.11
N LYS A 322 -24.56 -18.68 24.52
CA LYS A 322 -23.18 -18.20 24.54
C LYS A 322 -23.14 -16.83 25.20
N PHE A 323 -22.20 -16.67 26.12
CA PHE A 323 -21.92 -15.42 26.80
C PHE A 323 -20.42 -15.13 26.66
N GLY A 324 -20.07 -13.90 26.51
CA GLY A 324 -18.66 -13.59 26.45
C GLY A 324 -18.34 -12.10 26.46
N GLY A 325 -17.05 -11.85 26.55
CA GLY A 325 -16.50 -10.52 26.49
C GLY A 325 -15.17 -10.48 25.75
N LYS A 326 -14.85 -9.29 25.25
CA LYS A 326 -13.61 -9.02 24.55
C LYS A 326 -13.08 -7.66 24.97
N VAL A 327 -11.78 -7.62 25.23
CA VAL A 327 -11.04 -6.38 25.45
C VAL A 327 -9.97 -6.28 24.39
N ARG A 328 -9.95 -5.17 23.68
CA ARG A 328 -8.92 -4.89 22.67
C ARG A 328 -8.24 -3.57 23.00
N TYR A 329 -6.96 -3.62 23.25
CA TYR A 329 -6.08 -2.48 23.31
C TYR A 329 -5.43 -2.29 21.94
N TYR A 330 -5.50 -1.07 21.40
CA TYR A 330 -4.95 -0.70 20.10
C TYR A 330 -4.09 0.55 20.25
N ARG A 331 -2.86 0.50 19.77
CA ARG A 331 -1.91 1.61 19.76
C ARG A 331 -1.32 1.76 18.36
N PRO A 332 -1.89 2.59 17.50
CA PRO A 332 -1.26 3.02 16.27
C PRO A 332 -0.25 4.14 16.56
N TYR A 333 0.86 4.10 15.86
CA TYR A 333 1.88 5.13 15.89
C TYR A 333 2.35 5.41 14.46
N PHE A 334 2.25 6.67 14.03
CA PHE A 334 2.60 7.08 12.68
C PHE A 334 3.61 8.21 12.74
N THR A 335 4.70 8.06 12.00
CA THR A 335 5.54 9.18 11.60
C THR A 335 5.27 9.40 10.12
N ASP A 336 4.79 10.57 9.77
CA ASP A 336 4.51 10.96 8.40
C ASP A 336 5.27 12.25 8.07
N SER A 337 6.07 12.18 7.03
CA SER A 337 6.87 13.32 6.53
C SER A 337 6.32 13.83 5.20
N LYS A 338 5.00 13.85 5.09
CA LYS A 338 4.30 14.29 3.89
C LYS A 338 4.74 15.69 3.46
N GLN A 339 5.14 15.84 2.20
CA GLN A 339 5.49 17.12 1.55
C GLN A 339 6.58 17.95 2.27
N TYR A 340 7.41 17.36 3.11
CA TYR A 340 8.42 18.13 3.84
C TYR A 340 9.56 18.64 2.95
N VAL A 341 9.85 17.99 1.83
CA VAL A 341 10.82 18.45 0.81
C VAL A 341 10.20 19.30 -0.30
N GLY A 342 8.89 19.56 -0.21
CA GLY A 342 8.15 20.40 -1.14
C GLY A 342 7.43 19.63 -2.25
N ASP A 343 6.22 20.08 -2.55
CA ASP A 343 5.42 19.69 -3.70
C ASP A 343 5.18 20.96 -4.53
N TRP A 344 5.79 21.00 -5.73
CA TRP A 344 5.91 22.20 -6.57
C TRP A 344 5.05 22.02 -7.81
N SER A 345 4.05 22.88 -7.99
CA SER A 345 3.13 22.81 -9.14
C SER A 345 3.34 23.97 -10.09
N PHE A 346 3.46 23.65 -11.37
CA PHE A 346 3.64 24.59 -12.48
C PHE A 346 2.48 24.41 -13.46
N THR A 347 1.80 25.48 -13.80
CA THR A 347 0.56 25.42 -14.60
C THR A 347 0.65 26.19 -15.92
N GLY A 348 1.67 27.03 -16.10
CA GLY A 348 1.81 27.95 -17.24
C GLY A 348 1.29 29.36 -16.93
N ILE A 349 0.69 29.58 -15.75
CA ILE A 349 0.08 30.87 -15.37
C ILE A 349 1.09 32.02 -15.33
N ASN A 350 2.34 31.73 -15.03
CA ASN A 350 3.39 32.75 -14.96
C ASN A 350 3.90 33.17 -16.32
N THR A 351 3.71 32.32 -17.33
CA THR A 351 4.14 32.61 -18.72
C THR A 351 2.98 32.78 -19.69
N GLU A 352 1.72 32.83 -19.22
CA GLU A 352 0.55 33.15 -20.03
C GLU A 352 0.40 34.67 -20.26
N ASN A 353 -0.41 35.06 -21.23
CA ASN A 353 -0.93 36.42 -21.33
C ASN A 353 -2.19 36.56 -20.46
N PRO A 354 -2.17 37.34 -19.37
CA PRO A 354 -3.34 37.45 -18.47
C PRO A 354 -4.61 37.99 -19.17
N ALA A 355 -4.49 38.79 -20.20
CA ALA A 355 -5.64 39.29 -20.96
C ALA A 355 -6.20 38.27 -21.96
N SER A 356 -5.43 37.23 -22.30
CA SER A 356 -5.85 36.12 -23.19
C SER A 356 -5.12 34.84 -22.79
N PRO A 357 -5.52 34.22 -21.68
CA PRO A 357 -4.80 33.07 -21.14
C PRO A 357 -4.93 31.80 -22.00
N THR A 358 -6.05 31.65 -22.69
CA THR A 358 -6.31 30.45 -23.51
C THR A 358 -5.29 30.34 -24.65
N GLY A 359 -4.59 29.19 -24.72
CA GLY A 359 -3.59 28.93 -25.77
C GLY A 359 -2.26 29.67 -25.57
N THR A 360 -2.04 30.27 -24.40
CA THR A 360 -0.78 30.95 -24.07
C THR A 360 -0.21 30.35 -22.75
N GLY A 361 1.11 30.55 -22.54
CA GLY A 361 1.81 30.04 -21.38
C GLY A 361 2.12 28.53 -21.45
N ASN A 362 3.15 28.12 -20.76
CA ASN A 362 3.58 26.72 -20.70
C ASN A 362 4.12 26.39 -19.30
N SER A 363 3.64 25.32 -18.72
CA SER A 363 4.03 24.90 -17.36
C SER A 363 5.53 24.62 -17.23
N PHE A 364 6.17 24.14 -18.31
CA PHE A 364 7.61 23.90 -18.30
C PHE A 364 8.40 25.19 -18.54
N ALA A 365 7.81 26.23 -19.13
CA ALA A 365 8.39 27.57 -19.17
C ALA A 365 8.36 28.23 -17.78
N ASP A 366 7.26 28.07 -17.04
CA ASP A 366 7.21 28.48 -15.62
C ASP A 366 8.31 27.77 -14.80
N TRP A 367 8.50 26.46 -15.02
CA TRP A 367 9.59 25.69 -14.42
C TRP A 367 10.96 26.26 -14.79
N ALA A 368 11.21 26.50 -16.07
CA ALA A 368 12.48 27.03 -16.55
C ALA A 368 12.82 28.39 -15.93
N LEU A 369 11.82 29.20 -15.61
CA LEU A 369 11.94 30.47 -14.89
C LEU A 369 12.02 30.30 -13.36
N GLY A 370 11.73 29.12 -12.83
CA GLY A 370 11.66 28.87 -11.39
C GLY A 370 10.46 29.50 -10.69
N LEU A 371 9.32 29.63 -11.38
CA LEU A 371 8.11 30.31 -10.94
C LEU A 371 6.96 29.29 -10.77
N PRO A 372 6.86 28.57 -9.64
CA PRO A 372 5.74 27.69 -9.40
C PRO A 372 4.44 28.46 -9.21
N ALA A 373 3.32 27.86 -9.62
CA ALA A 373 1.99 28.38 -9.33
C ALA A 373 1.62 28.17 -7.84
N THR A 374 2.00 27.01 -7.30
CA THR A 374 1.81 26.67 -5.88
C THR A 374 2.98 25.86 -5.36
N VAL A 375 3.26 26.04 -4.06
CA VAL A 375 4.22 25.21 -3.32
C VAL A 375 3.52 24.74 -2.05
N LEU A 376 3.45 23.41 -1.86
CA LEU A 376 2.97 22.82 -0.63
C LEU A 376 4.17 22.33 0.19
N ARG A 377 4.16 22.65 1.48
CA ARG A 377 5.18 22.23 2.43
C ARG A 377 4.52 21.81 3.74
N ALA A 378 4.87 20.63 4.23
CA ALA A 378 4.55 20.26 5.60
C ALA A 378 5.75 20.55 6.50
N PHE A 379 5.45 20.96 7.74
CA PHE A 379 6.49 21.07 8.76
C PHE A 379 6.75 19.68 9.34
N PRO A 380 8.04 19.28 9.52
CA PRO A 380 8.37 18.02 10.15
C PRO A 380 7.89 18.04 11.61
N GLY A 381 7.40 16.93 12.06
CA GLY A 381 6.93 16.82 13.43
C GLY A 381 5.62 16.07 13.58
N ASN A 382 4.97 15.73 12.49
CA ASN A 382 3.69 15.05 12.53
C ASN A 382 3.89 13.55 12.86
N THR A 383 4.21 13.33 14.14
CA THR A 383 4.08 12.02 14.76
C THR A 383 2.68 11.98 15.36
N PHE A 384 1.88 11.07 14.82
CA PHE A 384 0.54 10.82 15.34
C PHE A 384 0.59 9.49 16.08
N GLY A 385 0.18 9.52 17.32
CA GLY A 385 0.06 8.32 18.14
C GLY A 385 -1.13 8.47 19.06
N GLY A 386 -1.73 7.35 19.35
CA GLY A 386 -2.82 7.29 20.29
C GLY A 386 -2.97 5.86 20.80
N SER A 387 -3.75 5.69 21.82
CA SER A 387 -4.15 4.36 22.25
C SER A 387 -5.64 4.37 22.57
N GLY A 388 -6.27 3.26 22.33
CA GLY A 388 -7.67 3.05 22.66
C GLY A 388 -7.91 1.68 23.22
N THR A 389 -8.84 1.57 24.14
CA THR A 389 -9.31 0.29 24.67
C THR A 389 -10.78 0.14 24.33
N TYR A 390 -11.11 -0.96 23.67
CA TYR A 390 -12.47 -1.31 23.29
C TYR A 390 -12.93 -2.48 24.12
N TRP A 391 -14.11 -2.32 24.72
CA TRP A 391 -14.78 -3.37 25.49
C TRP A 391 -16.02 -3.80 24.73
N GLN A 392 -16.24 -5.08 24.69
CA GLN A 392 -17.39 -5.67 24.04
C GLN A 392 -17.90 -6.82 24.90
N PHE A 393 -19.21 -6.87 25.11
CA PHE A 393 -19.86 -7.98 25.78
C PHE A 393 -21.03 -8.45 24.91
N PHE A 394 -21.32 -9.73 24.94
CA PHE A 394 -22.43 -10.30 24.20
C PHE A 394 -23.12 -11.44 24.96
N GLY A 395 -24.38 -11.64 24.65
CA GLY A 395 -25.17 -12.83 24.99
C GLY A 395 -25.94 -13.27 23.76
N HIS A 396 -25.93 -14.53 23.46
CA HIS A 396 -26.58 -15.12 22.29
C HIS A 396 -27.15 -16.50 22.65
N ASP A 397 -28.36 -16.81 22.16
CA ASP A 397 -28.99 -18.12 22.30
C ASP A 397 -29.39 -18.64 20.92
N ASP A 398 -28.86 -19.81 20.56
CA ASP A 398 -29.29 -20.59 19.41
C ASP A 398 -30.36 -21.57 19.87
N PHE A 399 -31.62 -21.31 19.55
CA PHE A 399 -32.74 -22.19 19.85
C PHE A 399 -33.01 -23.10 18.65
N ASN A 400 -32.89 -24.42 18.86
CA ASN A 400 -33.18 -25.45 17.87
C ASN A 400 -34.58 -26.04 18.13
N PRO A 401 -35.65 -25.53 17.47
CA PRO A 401 -36.95 -26.15 17.56
C PRO A 401 -36.93 -27.49 16.81
N THR A 402 -37.15 -28.60 17.52
CA THR A 402 -37.37 -29.88 16.88
C THR A 402 -38.79 -29.82 16.28
N PHE A 403 -38.91 -29.44 15.03
CA PHE A 403 -40.11 -29.77 14.29
C PHE A 403 -40.06 -31.24 13.93
N ALA A 404 -40.83 -32.07 14.64
CA ALA A 404 -41.14 -33.42 14.18
C ALA A 404 -42.00 -33.26 12.92
N VAL A 405 -41.41 -33.08 11.78
CA VAL A 405 -42.05 -33.33 10.51
C VAL A 405 -42.05 -34.86 10.36
N GLU A 406 -43.06 -35.52 10.86
CA GLU A 406 -43.36 -36.87 10.40
C GLU A 406 -43.64 -36.78 8.89
N PRO A 407 -42.83 -37.39 8.01
CA PRO A 407 -43.19 -37.54 6.62
C PRO A 407 -44.26 -38.58 6.58
N ARG A 408 -45.55 -38.20 6.54
CA ARG A 408 -46.60 -39.09 6.08
C ARG A 408 -46.37 -39.40 4.59
N ILE A 409 -45.47 -40.35 4.35
CA ILE A 409 -45.36 -40.98 3.02
C ILE A 409 -46.47 -42.01 2.97
N SER A 410 -47.62 -41.63 2.41
CA SER A 410 -48.63 -42.58 1.95
C SER A 410 -48.11 -43.24 0.69
N PRO A 411 -47.93 -44.57 0.64
CA PRO A 411 -47.52 -45.25 -0.57
C PRO A 411 -48.75 -45.50 -1.44
N LYS A 412 -49.09 -44.62 -2.38
CA LYS A 412 -49.92 -44.99 -3.52
C LYS A 412 -49.05 -45.26 -4.72
N ARG A 413 -48.60 -46.51 -4.83
CA ARG A 413 -48.15 -47.10 -6.10
C ARG A 413 -49.36 -47.14 -7.04
N LYS A 414 -49.28 -46.45 -8.15
CA LYS A 414 -49.94 -46.82 -9.40
C LYS A 414 -48.90 -47.18 -10.42
N ILE A 415 -48.84 -48.48 -10.67
CA ILE A 415 -48.13 -49.08 -11.81
C ILE A 415 -49.00 -48.77 -13.03
N PHE A 416 -48.45 -48.09 -14.02
CA PHE A 416 -48.93 -48.18 -15.40
C PHE A 416 -47.88 -48.91 -16.23
N ARG A 417 -48.27 -50.05 -16.72
CA ARG A 417 -47.65 -50.74 -17.85
C ARG A 417 -48.19 -50.14 -19.14
N CYS A 418 -47.38 -49.76 -20.05
CA CYS A 418 -47.32 -50.09 -21.47
C CYS A 418 -45.94 -49.71 -21.99
#